data_56a3b8b168e9cca9747261843a406c44
#
_entry.id   56a3b8b168e9cca9747261843a406c44
#
_cell.length_a   1.000
_cell.length_b   1.000
_cell.length_c   1.000
_cell.angle_alpha   90.00
_cell.angle_beta   90.00
_cell.angle_gamma   90.00
#
_symmetry.space_group_name_H-M   'P 1'
#
loop_
_entity.id
_entity.type
_entity.pdbx_description
1 polymer ?
#
loop_
_entity_poly.entity_id
_entity_poly.type
_entity_poly.pdbx_seq_one_letter_code
_entity_poly.pdbx_strand_id
1 'polypeptide(L)'
;MRRYAGWTLLLSLAMLWGCSKTVLVPVPPRMDLKSYGTLGIVEFGANTESAAGVQATRKFQEQIQAAQPGTPFLELGKREALLAEVGSRQLDVNALRKIGEKYGVAAIFVGDIVYSEPKTDVKITDLTKLDAGVRTEIRGDISTRLIETRTGASVWSNSAWARRQMGHLNVSAEHGVSGAVKKSNPREEMVPALVYQLTHDFRPTSMRQPAR
;
A
#
# COMPACT_ATOMS: atom_id res chain seq x y z
N MET A 1 12.54 -34.32 56.39
CA MET A 1 12.05 -33.04 55.82
C MET A 1 13.17 -32.06 55.35
N ARG A 2 14.42 -32.45 55.26
CA ARG A 2 15.53 -31.52 54.88
C ARG A 2 15.99 -31.60 53.41
N ARG A 3 15.45 -32.50 52.59
CA ARG A 3 15.90 -32.75 51.21
C ARG A 3 15.18 -31.95 50.15
N TYR A 4 14.05 -31.32 50.44
CA TYR A 4 13.28 -30.55 49.45
C TYR A 4 13.58 -29.05 49.46
N ALA A 5 14.23 -28.53 50.50
CA ALA A 5 14.59 -27.10 50.58
C ALA A 5 15.67 -26.67 49.56
N GLY A 6 16.54 -27.59 49.11
CA GLY A 6 17.55 -27.28 48.11
C GLY A 6 16.99 -27.17 46.67
N TRP A 7 15.97 -27.89 46.34
CA TRP A 7 15.39 -27.88 44.99
C TRP A 7 14.50 -26.66 44.72
N THR A 8 13.82 -26.15 45.74
CA THR A 8 13.02 -24.92 45.63
C THR A 8 13.93 -23.70 45.45
N LEU A 9 15.11 -23.67 46.05
CA LEU A 9 16.08 -22.56 45.90
C LEU A 9 16.72 -22.55 44.49
N LEU A 10 16.98 -23.71 43.90
CA LEU A 10 17.51 -23.83 42.54
C LEU A 10 16.48 -23.42 41.48
N LEU A 11 15.19 -23.73 41.69
CA LEU A 11 14.11 -23.37 40.76
C LEU A 11 13.85 -21.85 40.77
N SER A 12 13.96 -21.18 41.92
CA SER A 12 13.76 -19.72 42.01
C SER A 12 14.92 -18.93 41.39
N LEU A 13 16.14 -19.46 41.38
CA LEU A 13 17.31 -18.82 40.77
C LEU A 13 17.25 -18.88 39.23
N ALA A 14 16.62 -19.91 38.65
CA ALA A 14 16.45 -20.06 37.20
C ALA A 14 15.46 -19.07 36.58
N MET A 15 14.52 -18.53 37.38
CA MET A 15 13.53 -17.53 36.90
C MET A 15 14.08 -16.09 36.80
N LEU A 16 15.27 -15.81 37.37
CA LEU A 16 15.87 -14.47 37.35
C LEU A 16 16.68 -14.14 36.07
N TRP A 17 16.89 -15.11 35.18
CA TRP A 17 17.73 -14.91 33.98
C TRP A 17 16.93 -14.58 32.71
N GLY A 18 15.63 -14.34 32.82
CA GLY A 18 14.73 -14.22 31.65
C GLY A 18 14.48 -12.80 31.11
N CYS A 19 15.01 -11.73 31.68
CA CYS A 19 14.79 -10.37 31.16
C CYS A 19 15.96 -9.88 30.31
N SER A 20 16.05 -10.30 29.06
CA SER A 20 16.92 -9.63 28.10
C SER A 20 16.34 -8.25 27.78
N LYS A 21 17.02 -7.19 28.21
CA LYS A 21 16.67 -5.82 27.81
C LYS A 21 16.86 -5.72 26.29
N THR A 22 15.81 -5.33 25.58
CA THR A 22 15.88 -5.08 24.15
C THR A 22 15.83 -3.58 23.91
N VAL A 23 16.67 -3.10 22.99
CA VAL A 23 16.72 -1.70 22.55
C VAL A 23 16.14 -1.63 21.14
N LEU A 24 15.33 -0.61 20.89
CA LEU A 24 14.83 -0.30 19.55
C LEU A 24 15.91 0.48 18.80
N VAL A 25 16.45 -0.12 17.75
CA VAL A 25 17.43 0.53 16.87
C VAL A 25 16.70 0.99 15.60
N PRO A 26 16.83 2.28 15.23
CA PRO A 26 16.23 2.78 13.99
C PRO A 26 16.97 2.15 12.80
N VAL A 27 16.20 1.68 11.81
CA VAL A 27 16.69 1.14 10.55
C VAL A 27 16.28 2.13 9.44
N PRO A 28 17.22 2.61 8.62
CA PRO A 28 16.91 3.53 7.54
C PRO A 28 15.92 2.90 6.55
N PRO A 29 15.23 3.72 5.73
CA PRO A 29 14.36 3.22 4.69
C PRO A 29 15.14 2.35 3.70
N ARG A 30 14.48 1.35 3.11
CA ARG A 30 15.11 0.47 2.11
C ARG A 30 15.46 1.21 0.83
N MET A 31 14.72 2.28 0.52
CA MET A 31 14.94 3.14 -0.63
C MET A 31 15.08 4.58 -0.17
N ASP A 32 16.26 5.16 -0.38
CA ASP A 32 16.54 6.58 -0.12
C ASP A 32 16.37 7.37 -1.43
N LEU A 33 15.43 8.31 -1.45
CA LEU A 33 15.10 9.12 -2.61
C LEU A 33 15.94 10.40 -2.73
N LYS A 34 16.63 10.79 -1.68
CA LYS A 34 17.42 12.04 -1.66
C LYS A 34 18.54 12.06 -2.70
N SER A 35 19.05 10.89 -3.08
CA SER A 35 20.10 10.75 -4.09
C SER A 35 19.64 11.09 -5.51
N TYR A 36 18.34 11.12 -5.78
CA TYR A 36 17.79 11.36 -7.12
C TYR A 36 17.52 12.84 -7.41
N GLY A 37 17.64 13.73 -6.43
CA GLY A 37 17.27 15.15 -6.63
C GLY A 37 15.76 15.31 -6.87
N THR A 38 15.38 16.04 -7.92
CA THR A 38 13.96 16.22 -8.26
C THR A 38 13.40 14.98 -8.93
N LEU A 39 12.30 14.47 -8.38
CA LEU A 39 11.56 13.33 -8.89
C LEU A 39 10.30 13.78 -9.62
N GLY A 40 10.02 13.15 -10.76
CA GLY A 40 8.72 13.30 -11.42
C GLY A 40 7.71 12.32 -10.88
N ILE A 41 6.44 12.72 -10.83
CA ILE A 41 5.33 11.81 -10.57
C ILE A 41 4.28 11.97 -11.67
N VAL A 42 3.99 10.86 -12.34
CA VAL A 42 2.92 10.77 -13.34
C VAL A 42 1.63 10.38 -12.61
N GLU A 43 0.51 10.97 -13.00
CA GLU A 43 -0.79 10.60 -12.45
C GLU A 43 -1.03 9.10 -12.62
N PHE A 44 -1.40 8.43 -11.54
CA PHE A 44 -1.62 6.98 -11.56
C PHE A 44 -2.83 6.65 -12.45
N GLY A 45 -2.63 5.72 -13.36
CA GLY A 45 -3.72 5.18 -14.16
C GLY A 45 -4.75 4.48 -13.29
N ALA A 46 -6.02 4.52 -13.72
CA ALA A 46 -7.09 3.75 -13.09
C ALA A 46 -7.97 3.12 -14.18
N ASN A 47 -8.41 1.89 -13.96
CA ASN A 47 -9.32 1.20 -14.87
C ASN A 47 -10.79 1.57 -14.66
N THR A 48 -11.06 2.65 -13.95
CA THR A 48 -12.41 3.15 -13.67
C THR A 48 -12.46 4.67 -13.86
N GLU A 49 -13.63 5.20 -14.12
CA GLU A 49 -13.88 6.65 -14.22
C GLU A 49 -13.84 7.39 -12.87
N SER A 50 -13.47 6.70 -11.77
CA SER A 50 -13.39 7.29 -10.45
C SER A 50 -12.14 8.19 -10.31
N ALA A 51 -12.18 9.10 -9.35
CA ALA A 51 -11.03 9.93 -8.99
C ALA A 51 -9.88 9.16 -8.29
N ALA A 52 -9.92 7.82 -8.29
CA ALA A 52 -9.00 6.97 -7.57
C ALA A 52 -7.54 7.15 -8.00
N GLY A 53 -7.28 7.34 -9.31
CA GLY A 53 -5.93 7.59 -9.82
C GLY A 53 -5.34 8.89 -9.26
N VAL A 54 -6.08 9.99 -9.39
CA VAL A 54 -5.68 11.31 -8.84
C VAL A 54 -5.48 11.24 -7.33
N GLN A 55 -6.40 10.59 -6.62
CA GLN A 55 -6.32 10.43 -5.17
C GLN A 55 -5.11 9.57 -4.77
N ALA A 56 -4.83 8.48 -5.51
CA ALA A 56 -3.68 7.63 -5.27
C ALA A 56 -2.37 8.39 -5.46
N THR A 57 -2.24 9.16 -6.54
CA THR A 57 -1.08 10.01 -6.82
C THR A 57 -0.80 10.99 -5.69
N ARG A 58 -1.81 11.74 -5.28
CA ARG A 58 -1.68 12.71 -4.19
C ARG A 58 -1.32 12.02 -2.87
N LYS A 59 -2.00 10.92 -2.51
CA LYS A 59 -1.70 10.18 -1.28
C LYS A 59 -0.32 9.54 -1.31
N PHE A 60 0.14 9.06 -2.46
CA PHE A 60 1.48 8.51 -2.63
C PHE A 60 2.55 9.59 -2.38
N GLN A 61 2.40 10.75 -2.97
CA GLN A 61 3.29 11.90 -2.76
C GLN A 61 3.30 12.33 -1.29
N GLU A 62 2.13 12.52 -0.67
CA GLU A 62 1.99 12.87 0.75
C GLU A 62 2.74 11.86 1.65
N GLN A 63 2.58 10.55 1.41
CA GLN A 63 3.21 9.51 2.21
C GLN A 63 4.73 9.49 2.06
N ILE A 64 5.25 9.70 0.86
CA ILE A 64 6.70 9.76 0.65
C ILE A 64 7.29 11.00 1.29
N GLN A 65 6.68 12.17 1.10
CA GLN A 65 7.16 13.42 1.69
C GLN A 65 7.12 13.38 3.23
N ALA A 66 6.13 12.71 3.80
CA ALA A 66 6.07 12.48 5.25
C ALA A 66 7.18 11.53 5.74
N ALA A 67 7.51 10.50 4.96
CA ALA A 67 8.54 9.51 5.29
C ALA A 67 9.97 10.02 5.05
N GLN A 68 10.17 10.80 3.99
CA GLN A 68 11.45 11.38 3.58
C GLN A 68 11.30 12.88 3.30
N PRO A 69 11.27 13.71 4.36
CA PRO A 69 11.11 15.15 4.22
C PRO A 69 12.22 15.76 3.36
N GLY A 70 11.84 16.73 2.53
CA GLY A 70 12.76 17.40 1.62
C GLY A 70 12.96 16.72 0.28
N THR A 71 12.22 15.63 -0.03
CA THR A 71 12.19 15.04 -1.38
C THR A 71 11.33 15.92 -2.29
N PRO A 72 11.91 16.58 -3.31
CA PRO A 72 11.16 17.43 -4.22
C PRO A 72 10.44 16.59 -5.29
N PHE A 73 9.15 16.89 -5.49
CA PHE A 73 8.34 16.27 -6.54
C PHE A 73 7.89 17.30 -7.57
N LEU A 74 7.94 16.90 -8.82
CA LEU A 74 7.31 17.59 -9.94
C LEU A 74 6.15 16.74 -10.46
N GLU A 75 4.94 17.29 -10.42
CA GLU A 75 3.74 16.63 -10.97
C GLU A 75 3.76 16.76 -12.50
N LEU A 76 3.79 15.63 -13.20
CA LEU A 76 3.90 15.56 -14.65
C LEU A 76 2.54 15.38 -15.35
N GLY A 77 1.45 15.34 -14.57
CA GLY A 77 0.11 15.16 -15.10
C GLY A 77 -0.18 13.76 -15.61
N LYS A 78 -1.13 13.64 -16.54
CA LYS A 78 -1.56 12.36 -17.11
C LYS A 78 -0.52 11.79 -18.06
N ARG A 79 -0.38 10.45 -18.05
CA ARG A 79 0.57 9.72 -18.90
C ARG A 79 0.40 10.02 -20.38
N GLU A 80 -0.83 10.07 -20.87
CA GLU A 80 -1.14 10.31 -22.27
C GLU A 80 -0.73 11.72 -22.72
N ALA A 81 -1.01 12.73 -21.91
CA ALA A 81 -0.63 14.12 -22.16
C ALA A 81 0.90 14.28 -22.17
N LEU A 82 1.56 13.70 -21.17
CA LEU A 82 3.01 13.70 -21.05
C LEU A 82 3.70 13.06 -22.27
N LEU A 83 3.18 11.91 -22.72
CA LEU A 83 3.71 11.23 -23.91
C LEU A 83 3.48 12.03 -25.18
N ALA A 84 2.31 12.66 -25.34
CA ALA A 84 2.04 13.53 -26.48
C ALA A 84 3.00 14.73 -26.54
N GLU A 85 3.31 15.33 -25.40
CA GLU A 85 4.25 16.46 -25.29
C GLU A 85 5.69 16.14 -25.69
N VAL A 86 6.13 14.88 -25.49
CA VAL A 86 7.47 14.42 -25.89
C VAL A 86 7.48 13.71 -27.25
N GLY A 87 6.32 13.69 -27.94
CA GLY A 87 6.15 13.07 -29.25
C GLY A 87 6.35 11.55 -29.23
N SER A 88 5.90 10.88 -28.19
CA SER A 88 5.99 9.43 -28.02
C SER A 88 4.61 8.79 -27.83
N ARG A 89 4.47 7.52 -28.21
CA ARG A 89 3.22 6.76 -28.03
C ARG A 89 3.24 5.88 -26.78
N GLN A 90 4.43 5.57 -26.28
CA GLN A 90 4.64 4.70 -25.13
C GLN A 90 5.81 5.20 -24.28
N LEU A 91 5.86 4.77 -23.04
CA LEU A 91 6.90 5.16 -22.08
C LEU A 91 8.14 4.27 -22.28
N ASP A 92 8.84 4.46 -23.37
CA ASP A 92 10.11 3.81 -23.67
C ASP A 92 11.32 4.64 -23.19
N VAL A 93 12.53 4.12 -23.36
CA VAL A 93 13.77 4.77 -22.92
C VAL A 93 13.95 6.15 -23.56
N ASN A 94 13.55 6.31 -24.83
CA ASN A 94 13.67 7.59 -25.54
C ASN A 94 12.68 8.62 -24.98
N ALA A 95 11.42 8.21 -24.72
CA ALA A 95 10.44 9.06 -24.07
C ALA A 95 10.91 9.48 -22.67
N LEU A 96 11.41 8.53 -21.86
CA LEU A 96 11.95 8.80 -20.54
C LEU A 96 13.08 9.81 -20.55
N ARG A 97 14.03 9.68 -21.48
CA ARG A 97 15.15 10.62 -21.63
C ARG A 97 14.65 12.02 -21.96
N LYS A 98 13.74 12.16 -22.94
CA LYS A 98 13.13 13.44 -23.29
C LYS A 98 12.37 14.07 -22.12
N ILE A 99 11.67 13.26 -21.33
CA ILE A 99 11.00 13.73 -20.11
C ILE A 99 12.02 14.24 -19.10
N GLY A 100 13.09 13.47 -18.84
CA GLY A 100 14.16 13.86 -17.94
C GLY A 100 14.82 15.19 -18.34
N GLU A 101 15.14 15.35 -19.64
CA GLU A 101 15.74 16.57 -20.19
C GLU A 101 14.77 17.77 -20.12
N LYS A 102 13.51 17.57 -20.52
CA LYS A 102 12.50 18.64 -20.57
C LYS A 102 12.15 19.18 -19.19
N TYR A 103 12.00 18.29 -18.22
CA TYR A 103 11.49 18.64 -16.88
C TYR A 103 12.57 18.68 -15.80
N GLY A 104 13.80 18.32 -16.12
CA GLY A 104 14.91 18.30 -15.15
C GLY A 104 14.73 17.25 -14.04
N VAL A 105 14.05 16.14 -14.32
CA VAL A 105 13.80 15.07 -13.36
C VAL A 105 14.71 13.87 -13.60
N ALA A 106 15.38 13.39 -12.55
CA ALA A 106 16.32 12.28 -12.65
C ALA A 106 15.60 10.91 -12.72
N ALA A 107 14.46 10.79 -12.08
CA ALA A 107 13.64 9.60 -12.13
C ALA A 107 12.15 9.97 -12.03
N ILE A 108 11.27 9.08 -12.50
CA ILE A 108 9.82 9.29 -12.45
C ILE A 108 9.11 8.11 -11.80
N PHE A 109 8.12 8.42 -10.98
CA PHE A 109 7.15 7.44 -10.51
C PHE A 109 6.02 7.28 -11.52
N VAL A 110 5.75 6.02 -11.87
CA VAL A 110 4.64 5.62 -12.73
C VAL A 110 3.88 4.50 -12.04
N GLY A 111 2.59 4.65 -11.90
CA GLY A 111 1.75 3.67 -11.23
C GLY A 111 0.39 3.51 -11.87
N ASP A 112 -0.26 2.40 -11.52
CA ASP A 112 -1.60 2.06 -11.95
C ASP A 112 -2.37 1.43 -10.79
N ILE A 113 -3.67 1.74 -10.70
CA ILE A 113 -4.59 1.11 -9.78
C ILE A 113 -5.69 0.39 -10.58
N VAL A 114 -5.89 -0.89 -10.27
CA VAL A 114 -6.84 -1.74 -10.99
C VAL A 114 -7.83 -2.32 -10.00
N TYR A 115 -9.09 -2.17 -10.27
CA TYR A 115 -10.17 -2.76 -9.49
C TYR A 115 -10.78 -3.94 -10.22
N SER A 116 -11.03 -5.03 -9.47
CA SER A 116 -11.77 -6.16 -10.01
C SER A 116 -13.25 -5.83 -10.18
N GLU A 117 -13.94 -6.63 -10.97
CA GLU A 117 -15.40 -6.67 -10.92
C GLU A 117 -15.86 -7.07 -9.50
N PRO A 118 -17.01 -6.52 -9.05
CA PRO A 118 -17.63 -6.94 -7.80
C PRO A 118 -17.92 -8.44 -7.78
N LYS A 119 -17.47 -9.14 -6.75
CA LYS A 119 -17.79 -10.55 -6.54
C LYS A 119 -18.84 -10.67 -5.46
N THR A 120 -19.92 -11.36 -5.80
CA THR A 120 -21.02 -11.62 -4.89
C THR A 120 -20.96 -13.07 -4.41
N ASP A 121 -20.81 -13.26 -3.11
CA ASP A 121 -20.89 -14.56 -2.44
C ASP A 121 -22.23 -14.68 -1.74
N VAL A 122 -22.92 -15.79 -2.00
CA VAL A 122 -24.17 -16.17 -1.32
C VAL A 122 -23.85 -17.30 -0.36
N LYS A 123 -24.02 -17.03 0.94
CA LYS A 123 -23.84 -18.06 1.98
C LYS A 123 -25.19 -18.42 2.56
N ILE A 124 -25.63 -19.66 2.32
CA ILE A 124 -26.81 -20.23 2.98
C ILE A 124 -26.34 -20.74 4.35
N THR A 125 -26.89 -20.13 5.41
CA THR A 125 -26.47 -20.45 6.79
C THR A 125 -27.34 -21.55 7.38
N ASP A 126 -28.64 -21.56 7.06
CA ASP A 126 -29.58 -22.57 7.53
C ASP A 126 -30.69 -22.78 6.50
N LEU A 127 -30.76 -24.00 5.93
CA LEU A 127 -31.81 -24.36 4.97
C LEU A 127 -33.19 -24.53 5.61
N THR A 128 -33.25 -24.85 6.88
CA THR A 128 -34.51 -25.06 7.61
C THR A 128 -35.16 -23.72 8.01
N LYS A 129 -34.34 -22.71 8.24
CA LYS A 129 -34.75 -21.34 8.58
C LYS A 129 -34.77 -20.38 7.40
N LEU A 130 -34.39 -20.86 6.19
CA LEU A 130 -34.22 -20.03 4.99
C LEU A 130 -33.35 -18.80 5.24
N ASP A 131 -32.26 -18.96 6.04
CA ASP A 131 -31.30 -17.93 6.31
C ASP A 131 -30.22 -17.89 5.25
N ALA A 132 -30.14 -16.82 4.50
CA ALA A 132 -29.13 -16.59 3.50
C ALA A 132 -28.49 -15.21 3.65
N GLY A 133 -27.17 -15.17 3.55
CA GLY A 133 -26.38 -13.94 3.52
C GLY A 133 -25.78 -13.72 2.14
N VAL A 134 -25.96 -12.54 1.58
CA VAL A 134 -25.34 -12.09 0.33
C VAL A 134 -24.30 -11.05 0.68
N ARG A 135 -23.06 -11.27 0.27
CA ARG A 135 -21.94 -10.35 0.49
C ARG A 135 -21.29 -10.00 -0.83
N THR A 136 -21.16 -8.73 -1.10
CA THR A 136 -20.46 -8.25 -2.30
C THR A 136 -19.15 -7.60 -1.91
N GLU A 137 -18.06 -8.05 -2.52
CA GLU A 137 -16.71 -7.58 -2.31
C GLU A 137 -16.07 -7.09 -3.60
N ILE A 138 -15.18 -6.12 -3.49
CA ILE A 138 -14.32 -5.64 -4.57
C ILE A 138 -12.87 -5.73 -4.12
N ARG A 139 -11.98 -6.08 -5.05
CA ARG A 139 -10.53 -6.06 -4.84
C ARG A 139 -9.92 -4.90 -5.61
N GLY A 140 -8.98 -4.19 -4.99
CA GLY A 140 -8.14 -3.19 -5.62
C GLY A 140 -6.68 -3.64 -5.53
N ASP A 141 -5.97 -3.54 -6.64
CA ASP A 141 -4.53 -3.79 -6.77
C ASP A 141 -3.87 -2.48 -7.24
N ILE A 142 -2.81 -2.06 -6.56
CA ILE A 142 -2.01 -0.90 -6.95
C ILE A 142 -0.58 -1.35 -7.21
N SER A 143 0.03 -0.84 -8.27
CA SER A 143 1.44 -1.09 -8.58
C SER A 143 2.11 0.21 -8.97
N THR A 144 3.39 0.36 -8.64
CA THR A 144 4.18 1.51 -9.07
C THR A 144 5.64 1.13 -9.24
N ARG A 145 6.32 1.91 -10.09
CA ARG A 145 7.75 1.79 -10.37
C ARG A 145 8.40 3.16 -10.33
N LEU A 146 9.62 3.22 -9.85
CA LEU A 146 10.52 4.35 -10.03
C LEU A 146 11.47 4.02 -11.16
N ILE A 147 11.46 4.83 -12.20
CA ILE A 147 12.22 4.61 -13.44
C ILE A 147 13.20 5.77 -13.62
N GLU A 148 14.47 5.45 -13.73
CA GLU A 148 15.51 6.44 -14.05
C GLU A 148 15.34 6.96 -15.48
N THR A 149 15.27 8.28 -15.66
CA THR A 149 14.95 8.90 -16.94
C THR A 149 16.09 8.72 -17.97
N ARG A 150 17.33 8.71 -17.50
CA ARG A 150 18.51 8.61 -18.37
C ARG A 150 18.69 7.22 -18.99
N THR A 151 18.48 6.17 -18.20
CA THR A 151 18.74 4.78 -18.60
C THR A 151 17.49 3.99 -18.93
N GLY A 152 16.33 4.41 -18.41
CA GLY A 152 15.08 3.64 -18.47
C GLY A 152 15.04 2.48 -17.48
N ALA A 153 16.04 2.38 -16.60
CA ALA A 153 16.09 1.31 -15.60
C ALA A 153 15.03 1.51 -14.51
N SER A 154 14.28 0.45 -14.18
CA SER A 154 13.42 0.43 -13.01
C SER A 154 14.28 0.19 -11.78
N VAL A 155 14.48 1.23 -10.97
CA VAL A 155 15.34 1.18 -9.77
C VAL A 155 14.58 0.74 -8.52
N TRP A 156 13.25 0.84 -8.56
CA TRP A 156 12.38 0.33 -7.51
C TRP A 156 11.01 -0.01 -8.10
N SER A 157 10.38 -1.04 -7.57
CA SER A 157 9.00 -1.39 -7.88
C SER A 157 8.34 -2.04 -6.68
N ASN A 158 7.06 -1.75 -6.49
CA ASN A 158 6.26 -2.38 -5.44
C ASN A 158 4.79 -2.48 -5.86
N SER A 159 4.05 -3.36 -5.20
CA SER A 159 2.62 -3.53 -5.39
C SER A 159 1.93 -3.83 -4.05
N ALA A 160 0.67 -3.46 -3.96
CA ALA A 160 -0.18 -3.75 -2.81
C ALA A 160 -1.58 -4.09 -3.28
N TRP A 161 -2.33 -4.80 -2.44
CA TRP A 161 -3.72 -5.10 -2.72
C TRP A 161 -4.58 -4.99 -1.46
N ALA A 162 -5.86 -4.70 -1.65
CA ALA A 162 -6.85 -4.67 -0.59
C ALA A 162 -8.20 -5.19 -1.09
N ARG A 163 -9.04 -5.63 -0.17
CA ARG A 163 -10.43 -5.98 -0.44
C ARG A 163 -11.34 -5.09 0.39
N ARG A 164 -12.48 -4.75 -0.17
CA ARG A 164 -13.50 -3.98 0.51
C ARG A 164 -14.87 -4.55 0.26
N GLN A 165 -15.63 -4.68 1.32
CA GLN A 165 -17.04 -5.07 1.22
C GLN A 165 -17.87 -3.86 0.79
N MET A 166 -18.66 -4.05 -0.26
CA MET A 166 -19.56 -3.02 -0.82
C MET A 166 -20.92 -2.99 -0.14
N GLY A 167 -21.39 -4.15 0.28
CA GLY A 167 -22.66 -4.29 0.95
C GLY A 167 -22.85 -5.71 1.48
N HIS A 168 -23.81 -5.87 2.37
CA HIS A 168 -24.31 -7.16 2.80
C HIS A 168 -25.83 -7.12 2.86
N LEU A 169 -26.45 -8.22 2.50
CA LEU A 169 -27.87 -8.45 2.59
C LEU A 169 -28.07 -9.75 3.35
N ASN A 170 -28.87 -9.72 4.40
CA ASN A 170 -29.30 -10.92 5.09
C ASN A 170 -30.78 -11.13 4.82
N VAL A 171 -31.15 -12.33 4.42
CA VAL A 171 -32.52 -12.77 4.21
C VAL A 171 -32.82 -13.85 5.21
N SER A 172 -33.83 -13.64 6.04
CA SER A 172 -34.27 -14.60 7.04
C SER A 172 -35.78 -14.76 6.95
N ALA A 173 -36.29 -15.98 7.03
CA ALA A 173 -37.72 -16.22 7.07
C ALA A 173 -38.40 -15.59 8.29
N GLU A 174 -37.65 -15.44 9.39
CA GLU A 174 -38.17 -14.94 10.67
C GLU A 174 -38.10 -13.42 10.79
N HIS A 175 -37.09 -12.76 10.17
CA HIS A 175 -36.83 -11.31 10.30
C HIS A 175 -36.91 -10.55 8.96
N GLY A 176 -37.26 -11.22 7.87
CA GLY A 176 -37.34 -10.62 6.54
C GLY A 176 -35.98 -10.26 5.93
N VAL A 177 -35.94 -9.22 5.10
CA VAL A 177 -34.75 -8.76 4.43
C VAL A 177 -34.13 -7.59 5.20
N SER A 178 -32.91 -7.76 5.66
CA SER A 178 -32.13 -6.70 6.30
C SER A 178 -30.76 -6.57 5.62
N GLY A 179 -30.26 -5.35 5.47
CA GLY A 179 -28.94 -5.13 4.88
C GLY A 179 -28.58 -3.66 4.79
N ALA A 180 -27.31 -3.42 4.55
CA ALA A 180 -26.79 -2.09 4.32
C ALA A 180 -25.94 -2.06 3.06
N VAL A 181 -26.26 -1.10 2.18
CA VAL A 181 -25.41 -0.71 1.07
C VAL A 181 -24.67 0.56 1.50
N LYS A 182 -23.33 0.53 1.45
CA LYS A 182 -22.56 1.73 1.74
C LYS A 182 -22.79 2.79 0.67
N LYS A 183 -23.10 4.01 1.10
CA LYS A 183 -23.24 5.18 0.21
C LYS A 183 -21.89 5.71 -0.31
N SER A 184 -20.79 5.38 0.35
CA SER A 184 -19.43 5.80 -0.04
C SER A 184 -18.88 4.94 -1.18
N ASN A 185 -18.02 5.53 -2.02
CA ASN A 185 -17.34 4.80 -3.08
C ASN A 185 -16.24 3.88 -2.48
N PRO A 186 -16.46 2.56 -2.46
CA PRO A 186 -15.51 1.64 -1.82
C PRO A 186 -14.15 1.61 -2.52
N ARG A 187 -14.07 2.02 -3.79
CA ARG A 187 -12.82 2.12 -4.55
C ARG A 187 -11.94 3.23 -3.99
N GLU A 188 -12.50 4.39 -3.74
CA GLU A 188 -11.78 5.53 -3.15
C GLU A 188 -11.41 5.29 -1.70
N GLU A 189 -12.27 4.60 -0.93
CA GLU A 189 -11.97 4.22 0.47
C GLU A 189 -10.76 3.30 0.61
N MET A 190 -10.43 2.50 -0.42
CA MET A 190 -9.27 1.61 -0.38
C MET A 190 -7.95 2.33 -0.65
N VAL A 191 -7.96 3.46 -1.36
CA VAL A 191 -6.75 4.16 -1.79
C VAL A 191 -5.77 4.45 -0.65
N PRO A 192 -6.18 5.01 0.51
CA PRO A 192 -5.23 5.27 1.59
C PRO A 192 -4.52 4.02 2.11
N ALA A 193 -5.23 2.91 2.25
CA ALA A 193 -4.66 1.65 2.73
C ALA A 193 -3.70 1.02 1.70
N LEU A 194 -4.06 1.05 0.43
CA LEU A 194 -3.23 0.59 -0.68
C LEU A 194 -1.92 1.38 -0.76
N VAL A 195 -2.02 2.70 -0.75
CA VAL A 195 -0.85 3.59 -0.81
C VAL A 195 0.02 3.44 0.43
N TYR A 196 -0.58 3.27 1.62
CA TYR A 196 0.17 3.03 2.83
C TYR A 196 1.03 1.76 2.76
N GLN A 197 0.50 0.66 2.22
CA GLN A 197 1.24 -0.58 2.01
C GLN A 197 2.31 -0.40 0.93
N LEU A 198 1.96 0.24 -0.18
CA LEU A 198 2.83 0.47 -1.32
C LEU A 198 4.10 1.25 -0.94
N THR A 199 3.97 2.26 -0.08
CA THR A 199 5.06 3.15 0.33
C THR A 199 5.89 2.66 1.52
N HIS A 200 5.73 1.40 1.92
CA HIS A 200 6.42 0.83 3.08
C HIS A 200 7.95 0.97 3.02
N ASP A 201 8.56 0.76 1.85
CA ASP A 201 10.01 0.77 1.67
C ASP A 201 10.66 2.16 1.84
N PHE A 202 9.86 3.23 1.76
CA PHE A 202 10.34 4.60 1.95
C PHE A 202 10.37 5.04 3.40
N ARG A 203 9.81 4.27 4.33
CA ARG A 203 9.73 4.61 5.74
C ARG A 203 10.88 4.01 6.54
N PRO A 204 11.44 4.78 7.49
CA PRO A 204 12.32 4.21 8.49
C PRO A 204 11.53 3.19 9.34
N THR A 205 12.18 2.12 9.71
CA THR A 205 11.64 1.09 10.58
C THR A 205 12.46 1.00 11.87
N SER A 206 12.03 0.21 12.83
CA SER A 206 12.82 -0.07 14.02
C SER A 206 12.95 -1.57 14.25
N MET A 207 14.14 -2.00 14.60
CA MET A 207 14.43 -3.39 14.91
C MET A 207 14.74 -3.53 16.40
N ARG A 208 14.21 -4.56 17.04
CA ARG A 208 14.57 -4.91 18.42
C ARG A 208 15.90 -5.65 18.42
N GLN A 209 16.87 -5.13 19.12
CA GLN A 209 18.15 -5.81 19.34
C GLN A 209 18.36 -6.05 20.84
N PRO A 210 19.03 -7.15 21.25
CA PRO A 210 19.45 -7.35 22.62
C PRO A 210 20.34 -6.20 23.04
N ALA A 211 20.09 -5.62 24.22
CA ALA A 211 21.02 -4.67 24.80
C ALA A 211 22.34 -5.41 25.09
N ARG A 212 23.44 -4.87 24.61
CA ARG A 212 24.78 -5.38 24.93
C ARG A 212 25.19 -4.99 26.34
#